data_acb0f5b324621987f20f6e2815b2e436
#
_entry.id   acb0f5b324621987f20f6e2815b2e436
#
_cell.length_a   1.000
_cell.length_b   1.000
_cell.length_c   1.000
_cell.angle_alpha   90.00
_cell.angle_beta   90.00
_cell.angle_gamma   90.00
#
_symmetry.space_group_name_H-M   'P 1'
#
loop_
_entity.id
_entity.type
_entity.pdbx_description
1 polymer ?
#
loop_
_entity_poly.entity_id
_entity_poly.type
_entity_poly.pdbx_seq_one_letter_code
_entity_poly.pdbx_strand_id
1 'polypeptide(L)'
;MDDYSRRAFIRTSLPGFLGVTLALPSITALATRAAACEGRVAADAPIHWDAFLEAVAKEAAKQHLDRWDEPAYVKQIAALADRLDLKDERLAQAFEKAKKGVGNGRIDFDTLEKNEDFQVSFLQFEKGEKIHYHDHPDMTGVLLCATGDIDVWNYDELEEEPEPGHILLRETEEARLVKGNVSTLTSKVSNIHRLKARELTQLVDIFTPPYNRDRGRRSRWFDVDDEPYKGEGKDFLAKVR
;
A
#
# COMPACT_ATOMS: atom_id res chain seq x y z
N MET A 1 27.15 20.79 -13.16
CA MET A 1 26.46 21.98 -13.66
C MET A 1 25.15 21.47 -14.25
N ASP A 2 23.96 21.61 -13.65
CA ASP A 2 23.50 22.40 -12.52
C ASP A 2 22.45 21.63 -11.72
N ASP A 3 22.56 21.89 -10.45
CA ASP A 3 21.68 21.47 -9.38
C ASP A 3 20.35 22.28 -9.44
N TYR A 4 19.19 21.66 -9.52
CA TYR A 4 17.90 22.32 -9.34
C TYR A 4 17.11 21.68 -8.20
N SER A 5 17.38 22.25 -7.03
CA SER A 5 16.63 22.12 -5.79
C SER A 5 15.13 22.48 -5.98
N ARG A 6 14.23 21.52 -5.74
CA ARG A 6 12.78 21.77 -5.62
C ARG A 6 12.40 22.14 -4.19
N ARG A 7 12.70 23.37 -3.81
CA ARG A 7 12.09 24.00 -2.63
C ARG A 7 11.93 25.48 -2.89
N ALA A 8 10.77 25.88 -3.41
CA ALA A 8 10.22 27.23 -3.25
C ALA A 8 8.84 27.34 -3.89
N PHE A 9 7.78 27.13 -3.14
CA PHE A 9 6.51 27.82 -3.37
C PHE A 9 5.72 27.86 -2.07
N ILE A 10 5.74 28.96 -1.37
CA ILE A 10 4.67 29.65 -0.64
C ILE A 10 5.34 30.83 0.10
N ARG A 11 5.25 32.01 -0.50
CA ARG A 11 5.27 33.31 0.19
C ARG A 11 4.69 34.35 -0.75
N THR A 12 3.46 34.76 -0.50
CA THR A 12 2.94 36.11 -0.84
C THR A 12 1.79 36.41 0.12
N SER A 13 2.08 37.26 1.11
CA SER A 13 1.67 38.70 1.12
C SER A 13 0.27 38.91 1.68
N LEU A 14 0.19 39.37 2.90
CA LEU A 14 -0.94 40.12 3.44
C LEU A 14 -0.46 41.52 3.79
N PRO A 15 -1.14 42.58 3.41
CA PRO A 15 -0.95 43.92 3.96
C PRO A 15 -1.84 44.15 5.19
N GLY A 16 -1.32 44.96 6.08
CA GLY A 16 -1.77 45.21 7.44
C GLY A 16 -3.13 45.92 7.62
N PHE A 17 -3.57 45.81 8.84
CA PHE A 17 -4.42 46.82 9.48
C PHE A 17 -4.01 46.95 10.94
N LEU A 18 -3.65 48.17 11.31
CA LEU A 18 -3.44 48.63 12.69
C LEU A 18 -4.79 48.73 13.41
N GLY A 19 -4.89 48.11 14.55
CA GLY A 19 -5.99 48.30 15.49
C GLY A 19 -5.51 47.99 16.92
N VAL A 20 -5.11 49.03 17.64
CA VAL A 20 -4.77 48.96 19.09
C VAL A 20 -6.04 48.85 19.88
N THR A 21 -6.18 47.77 20.63
CA THR A 21 -7.14 47.71 21.78
C THR A 21 -6.50 46.92 22.89
N LEU A 22 -6.22 47.61 23.98
CA LEU A 22 -5.80 47.07 25.26
C LEU A 22 -6.98 46.33 25.92
N ALA A 23 -6.81 45.04 26.20
CA ALA A 23 -7.69 44.28 27.12
C ALA A 23 -6.87 43.34 27.98
N LEU A 24 -7.15 43.42 29.28
CA LEU A 24 -6.56 42.75 30.42
C LEU A 24 -6.60 41.20 30.29
N PRO A 25 -5.65 40.45 30.88
CA PRO A 25 -5.63 38.99 30.80
C PRO A 25 -6.62 38.36 31.77
N SER A 26 -7.60 37.65 31.24
CA SER A 26 -8.48 36.75 32.05
C SER A 26 -7.74 35.42 32.27
N ILE A 27 -7.55 35.09 33.54
CA ILE A 27 -6.96 33.84 34.06
C ILE A 27 -8.01 32.73 33.95
N THR A 28 -8.24 32.16 32.75
CA THR A 28 -9.12 30.96 32.61
C THR A 28 -8.68 30.06 31.43
N ALA A 29 -7.42 30.03 31.04
CA ALA A 29 -6.95 29.25 29.92
C ALA A 29 -5.96 28.13 30.29
N LEU A 30 -5.97 27.62 31.54
CA LEU A 30 -5.03 26.54 31.94
C LEU A 30 -5.64 25.16 32.11
N ALA A 31 -6.97 25.01 31.96
CA ALA A 31 -7.62 23.70 32.20
C ALA A 31 -7.96 22.88 30.93
N THR A 32 -7.81 23.46 29.74
CA THR A 32 -8.22 22.77 28.48
C THR A 32 -7.07 22.17 27.69
N ARG A 33 -5.83 22.29 28.16
CA ARG A 33 -4.66 21.73 27.44
C ARG A 33 -4.23 20.33 27.87
N ALA A 34 -4.72 19.83 28.99
CA ALA A 34 -4.41 18.49 29.50
C ALA A 34 -5.26 17.39 28.86
N ALA A 35 -6.50 17.68 28.45
CA ALA A 35 -7.39 16.68 27.86
C ALA A 35 -7.11 16.38 26.35
N ALA A 36 -6.35 17.23 25.65
CA ALA A 36 -6.02 17.03 24.24
C ALA A 36 -4.76 16.18 24.03
N CYS A 37 -3.94 15.94 25.07
CA CYS A 37 -2.75 15.09 24.99
C CYS A 37 -3.02 13.61 25.29
N GLU A 38 -4.04 13.27 26.06
CA GLU A 38 -4.34 11.85 26.38
C GLU A 38 -5.00 11.09 25.24
N GLY A 39 -5.65 11.78 24.29
CA GLY A 39 -6.26 11.14 23.11
C GLY A 39 -5.31 10.83 21.95
N ARG A 40 -4.11 11.44 21.92
CA ARG A 40 -3.14 11.23 20.83
C ARG A 40 -2.17 10.08 21.08
N VAL A 41 -1.87 9.77 22.33
CA VAL A 41 -0.93 8.70 22.68
C VAL A 41 -1.50 7.30 22.43
N ALA A 42 -2.84 7.15 22.47
CA ALA A 42 -3.50 5.87 22.19
C ALA A 42 -3.62 5.55 20.70
N ALA A 43 -3.51 6.55 19.80
CA ALA A 43 -3.65 6.35 18.36
C ALA A 43 -2.39 5.79 17.69
N ASP A 44 -1.23 5.97 18.31
CA ASP A 44 0.07 5.58 17.74
C ASP A 44 0.67 4.31 18.38
N ALA A 45 -0.03 3.65 19.29
CA ALA A 45 0.45 2.42 19.90
C ALA A 45 0.46 1.26 18.90
N PRO A 46 1.50 0.39 18.91
CA PRO A 46 1.52 -0.82 18.12
C PRO A 46 0.27 -1.69 18.35
N ILE A 47 -0.22 -2.33 17.30
CA ILE A 47 -1.38 -3.21 17.34
C ILE A 47 -0.88 -4.66 17.26
N HIS A 48 -1.26 -5.48 18.24
CA HIS A 48 -0.99 -6.91 18.20
C HIS A 48 -1.83 -7.61 17.13
N TRP A 49 -1.36 -8.78 16.68
CA TRP A 49 -1.92 -9.51 15.56
C TRP A 49 -3.44 -9.73 15.64
N ASP A 50 -3.97 -10.20 16.76
CA ASP A 50 -5.41 -10.47 16.90
C ASP A 50 -6.25 -9.19 16.78
N ALA A 51 -5.83 -8.12 17.44
CA ALA A 51 -6.50 -6.83 17.35
C ALA A 51 -6.38 -6.20 15.94
N PHE A 52 -5.26 -6.44 15.26
CA PHE A 52 -5.09 -6.08 13.85
C PHE A 52 -6.09 -6.80 12.96
N LEU A 53 -6.23 -8.13 13.09
CA LEU A 53 -7.19 -8.92 12.32
C LEU A 53 -8.63 -8.49 12.58
N GLU A 54 -9.01 -8.23 13.84
CA GLU A 54 -10.34 -7.71 14.19
C GLU A 54 -10.61 -6.36 13.52
N ALA A 55 -9.62 -5.47 13.53
CA ALA A 55 -9.75 -4.16 12.89
C ALA A 55 -9.86 -4.27 11.36
N VAL A 56 -9.05 -5.14 10.73
CA VAL A 56 -9.14 -5.43 9.28
C VAL A 56 -10.51 -6.01 8.95
N ALA A 57 -11.00 -7.00 9.70
CA ALA A 57 -12.32 -7.60 9.50
C ALA A 57 -13.45 -6.57 9.54
N LYS A 58 -13.40 -5.66 10.52
CA LYS A 58 -14.38 -4.57 10.66
C LYS A 58 -14.40 -3.65 9.44
N GLU A 59 -13.22 -3.31 8.92
CA GLU A 59 -13.12 -2.47 7.72
C GLU A 59 -13.52 -3.24 6.47
N ALA A 60 -13.08 -4.50 6.32
CA ALA A 60 -13.38 -5.34 5.16
C ALA A 60 -14.88 -5.64 5.02
N ALA A 61 -15.61 -5.81 6.13
CA ALA A 61 -17.06 -6.01 6.10
C ALA A 61 -17.83 -4.85 5.44
N LYS A 62 -17.23 -3.65 5.36
CA LYS A 62 -17.85 -2.49 4.69
C LYS A 62 -17.98 -2.67 3.17
N GLN A 63 -17.26 -3.61 2.56
CA GLN A 63 -17.41 -3.95 1.13
C GLN A 63 -18.84 -4.38 0.75
N HIS A 64 -19.63 -4.84 1.72
CA HIS A 64 -21.02 -5.25 1.52
C HIS A 64 -22.04 -4.11 1.63
N LEU A 65 -21.60 -2.89 1.93
CA LEU A 65 -22.47 -1.72 1.94
C LEU A 65 -22.77 -1.26 0.51
N ASP A 66 -23.96 -0.68 0.29
CA ASP A 66 -24.39 -0.15 -1.02
C ASP A 66 -23.39 0.87 -1.62
N ARG A 67 -22.64 1.53 -0.77
CA ARG A 67 -21.60 2.49 -1.17
C ARG A 67 -20.32 2.17 -0.41
N TRP A 68 -19.49 1.36 -0.99
CA TRP A 68 -18.16 1.10 -0.47
C TRP A 68 -17.16 2.08 -1.07
N ASP A 69 -16.42 2.77 -0.20
CA ASP A 69 -15.35 3.71 -0.56
C ASP A 69 -14.00 2.98 -0.46
N GLU A 70 -13.55 2.40 -1.58
CA GLU A 70 -12.27 1.69 -1.65
C GLU A 70 -11.07 2.57 -1.28
N PRO A 71 -10.93 3.83 -1.76
CA PRO A 71 -9.86 4.72 -1.32
C PRO A 71 -9.84 4.96 0.19
N ALA A 72 -10.99 5.15 0.82
CA ALA A 72 -11.08 5.31 2.27
C ALA A 72 -10.69 4.02 3.00
N TYR A 73 -11.14 2.87 2.49
CA TYR A 73 -10.76 1.55 3.00
C TYR A 73 -9.24 1.34 2.95
N VAL A 74 -8.62 1.53 1.79
CA VAL A 74 -7.17 1.36 1.58
C VAL A 74 -6.39 2.24 2.55
N LYS A 75 -6.78 3.50 2.70
CA LYS A 75 -6.15 4.42 3.65
C LYS A 75 -6.23 3.91 5.10
N GLN A 76 -7.37 3.32 5.47
CA GLN A 76 -7.59 2.80 6.81
C GLN A 76 -6.76 1.55 7.07
N ILE A 77 -6.72 0.62 6.11
CA ILE A 77 -5.90 -0.59 6.22
C ILE A 77 -4.40 -0.25 6.23
N ALA A 78 -3.96 0.71 5.40
CA ALA A 78 -2.58 1.18 5.42
C ALA A 78 -2.19 1.76 6.80
N ALA A 79 -3.08 2.54 7.43
CA ALA A 79 -2.86 3.06 8.77
C ALA A 79 -2.85 1.96 9.86
N LEU A 80 -3.61 0.89 9.69
CA LEU A 80 -3.55 -0.29 10.57
C LEU A 80 -2.24 -1.05 10.36
N ALA A 81 -1.82 -1.24 9.10
CA ALA A 81 -0.58 -1.93 8.75
C ALA A 81 0.66 -1.20 9.28
N ASP A 82 0.70 0.14 9.22
CA ASP A 82 1.76 0.97 9.80
C ASP A 82 1.93 0.76 11.31
N ARG A 83 0.84 0.41 12.00
CA ARG A 83 0.81 0.17 13.45
C ARG A 83 0.96 -1.29 13.84
N LEU A 84 1.00 -2.22 12.89
CA LEU A 84 1.12 -3.64 13.19
C LEU A 84 2.44 -3.91 13.93
N ASP A 85 2.34 -4.58 15.07
CA ASP A 85 3.52 -5.03 15.81
C ASP A 85 4.25 -6.15 15.04
N LEU A 86 5.27 -5.76 14.29
CA LEU A 86 6.09 -6.71 13.52
C LEU A 86 6.94 -7.65 14.40
N LYS A 87 6.89 -7.50 15.73
CA LYS A 87 7.49 -8.41 16.69
C LYS A 87 6.46 -9.36 17.32
N ASP A 88 5.20 -9.25 16.90
CA ASP A 88 4.16 -10.18 17.35
C ASP A 88 4.61 -11.63 17.12
N GLU A 89 4.38 -12.48 18.12
CA GLU A 89 4.89 -13.85 18.12
C GLU A 89 4.36 -14.68 16.94
N ARG A 90 3.10 -14.48 16.52
CA ARG A 90 2.52 -15.21 15.39
C ARG A 90 3.14 -14.81 14.06
N LEU A 91 3.39 -13.52 13.85
CA LEU A 91 4.12 -13.05 12.68
C LEU A 91 5.56 -13.53 12.68
N ALA A 92 6.23 -13.48 13.82
CA ALA A 92 7.60 -14.00 13.97
C ALA A 92 7.67 -15.50 13.64
N GLN A 93 6.70 -16.30 14.09
CA GLN A 93 6.61 -17.72 13.75
C GLN A 93 6.39 -17.96 12.25
N ALA A 94 5.53 -17.16 11.61
CA ALA A 94 5.30 -17.24 10.16
C ALA A 94 6.58 -16.91 9.38
N PHE A 95 7.29 -15.87 9.78
CA PHE A 95 8.58 -15.50 9.18
C PHE A 95 9.63 -16.60 9.34
N GLU A 96 9.75 -17.20 10.50
CA GLU A 96 10.68 -18.31 10.75
C GLU A 96 10.28 -19.58 9.96
N LYS A 97 9.01 -19.81 9.76
CA LYS A 97 8.52 -20.93 8.92
C LYS A 97 8.89 -20.71 7.46
N ALA A 98 8.64 -19.52 6.94
CA ALA A 98 8.95 -19.19 5.56
C ALA A 98 10.46 -19.28 5.26
N LYS A 99 11.30 -18.79 6.15
CA LYS A 99 12.77 -18.92 6.04
C LYS A 99 13.27 -20.35 5.86
N LYS A 100 12.54 -21.34 6.38
CA LYS A 100 12.92 -22.78 6.23
C LYS A 100 12.58 -23.32 4.84
N GLY A 101 11.67 -22.68 4.13
CA GLY A 101 11.28 -23.03 2.76
C GLY A 101 12.15 -22.41 1.68
N VAL A 102 12.97 -21.42 2.04
CA VAL A 102 13.82 -20.65 1.13
C VAL A 102 14.99 -21.46 0.61
N GLY A 103 15.25 -21.39 -0.67
CA GLY A 103 16.40 -22.04 -1.33
C GLY A 103 16.09 -22.69 -2.68
N ASN A 104 14.84 -22.66 -3.13
CA ASN A 104 14.42 -23.26 -4.40
C ASN A 104 14.19 -22.23 -5.53
N GLY A 105 14.56 -20.96 -5.34
CA GLY A 105 14.35 -19.90 -6.33
C GLY A 105 12.88 -19.62 -6.59
N ARG A 106 12.00 -19.91 -5.63
CA ARG A 106 10.57 -19.62 -5.70
C ARG A 106 10.19 -18.68 -4.56
N ILE A 107 9.28 -17.77 -4.87
CA ILE A 107 8.69 -16.88 -3.88
C ILE A 107 7.86 -17.73 -2.93
N ASP A 108 8.20 -17.68 -1.65
CA ASP A 108 7.43 -18.34 -0.62
C ASP A 108 6.19 -17.51 -0.30
N PHE A 109 5.06 -18.17 -0.36
CA PHE A 109 3.75 -17.59 -0.08
C PHE A 109 3.05 -18.45 0.97
N ASP A 110 2.66 -17.84 2.08
CA ASP A 110 1.88 -18.50 3.13
C ASP A 110 0.64 -17.66 3.48
N THR A 111 -0.51 -18.29 3.60
CA THR A 111 -1.74 -17.61 4.04
C THR A 111 -1.76 -17.59 5.56
N LEU A 112 -1.71 -16.41 6.14
CA LEU A 112 -1.73 -16.20 7.59
C LEU A 112 -3.16 -16.20 8.13
N GLU A 113 -4.08 -15.55 7.43
CA GLU A 113 -5.51 -15.48 7.77
C GLU A 113 -6.34 -15.39 6.50
N LYS A 114 -7.51 -16.04 6.48
CA LYS A 114 -8.46 -15.95 5.39
C LYS A 114 -9.88 -16.24 5.86
N ASN A 115 -10.80 -15.35 5.52
CA ASN A 115 -12.23 -15.54 5.71
C ASN A 115 -13.01 -15.12 4.44
N GLU A 116 -14.31 -14.85 4.57
CA GLU A 116 -15.16 -14.47 3.43
C GLU A 116 -14.86 -13.04 2.94
N ASP A 117 -14.34 -12.17 3.79
CA ASP A 117 -14.19 -10.75 3.54
C ASP A 117 -12.76 -10.33 3.16
N PHE A 118 -11.76 -10.99 3.71
CA PHE A 118 -10.35 -10.63 3.46
C PHE A 118 -9.39 -11.81 3.55
N GLN A 119 -8.20 -11.60 3.06
CA GLN A 119 -7.07 -12.51 3.20
C GLN A 119 -5.83 -11.71 3.59
N VAL A 120 -5.08 -12.23 4.58
CA VAL A 120 -3.73 -11.75 4.90
C VAL A 120 -2.75 -12.86 4.54
N SER A 121 -1.78 -12.50 3.72
CA SER A 121 -0.76 -13.42 3.22
C SER A 121 0.63 -12.93 3.62
N PHE A 122 1.52 -13.88 3.76
CA PHE A 122 2.94 -13.64 3.93
C PHE A 122 3.67 -13.99 2.63
N LEU A 123 4.55 -13.10 2.17
CA LEU A 123 5.41 -13.35 1.02
C LEU A 123 6.87 -13.14 1.41
N GLN A 124 7.74 -13.99 0.88
CA GLN A 124 9.17 -13.84 1.03
C GLN A 124 9.86 -13.90 -0.34
N PHE A 125 10.86 -13.05 -0.50
CA PHE A 125 11.67 -12.92 -1.71
C PHE A 125 13.14 -12.98 -1.34
N GLU A 126 13.89 -13.74 -2.08
CA GLU A 126 15.33 -13.65 -2.10
C GLU A 126 15.79 -12.43 -2.91
N LYS A 127 17.04 -12.03 -2.70
CA LYS A 127 17.64 -10.93 -3.46
C LYS A 127 17.56 -11.18 -4.96
N GLY A 128 16.94 -10.22 -5.67
CA GLY A 128 16.80 -10.24 -7.13
C GLY A 128 15.57 -11.00 -7.62
N GLU A 129 14.86 -11.70 -6.75
CA GLU A 129 13.57 -12.31 -7.11
C GLU A 129 12.53 -11.26 -7.43
N LYS A 130 11.60 -11.65 -8.31
CA LYS A 130 10.57 -10.76 -8.82
C LYS A 130 9.25 -11.48 -9.03
N ILE A 131 8.16 -10.76 -8.82
CA ILE A 131 6.85 -11.07 -9.42
C ILE A 131 6.68 -10.16 -10.63
N HIS A 132 6.36 -10.76 -11.77
CA HIS A 132 6.11 -10.06 -13.02
C HIS A 132 4.78 -9.28 -12.94
N TYR A 133 4.53 -8.45 -13.93
CA TYR A 133 3.30 -7.68 -14.06
C TYR A 133 2.06 -8.59 -14.01
N HIS A 134 1.17 -8.30 -13.10
CA HIS A 134 -0.09 -9.01 -12.93
C HIS A 134 -1.12 -8.10 -12.26
N ASP A 135 -2.40 -8.39 -12.48
CA ASP A 135 -3.50 -7.68 -11.87
C ASP A 135 -4.17 -8.45 -10.72
N HIS A 136 -5.04 -7.74 -10.01
CA HIS A 136 -5.86 -8.25 -8.92
C HIS A 136 -7.33 -7.94 -9.20
N PRO A 137 -8.00 -8.71 -10.11
CA PRO A 137 -9.35 -8.38 -10.56
C PRO A 137 -10.36 -8.26 -9.42
N ASP A 138 -11.02 -7.11 -9.33
CA ASP A 138 -12.00 -6.75 -8.29
C ASP A 138 -11.48 -6.87 -6.84
N MET A 139 -10.18 -6.72 -6.65
CA MET A 139 -9.55 -6.79 -5.33
C MET A 139 -8.86 -5.46 -5.01
N THR A 140 -8.92 -5.11 -3.75
CA THR A 140 -8.25 -3.95 -3.16
C THR A 140 -7.19 -4.46 -2.20
N GLY A 141 -5.98 -3.93 -2.28
CA GLY A 141 -4.84 -4.48 -1.54
C GLY A 141 -3.97 -3.44 -0.84
N VAL A 142 -3.35 -3.87 0.25
CA VAL A 142 -2.31 -3.14 0.97
C VAL A 142 -1.14 -4.08 1.22
N LEU A 143 0.02 -3.73 0.71
CA LEU A 143 1.26 -4.47 0.84
C LEU A 143 2.19 -3.75 1.82
N LEU A 144 2.50 -4.37 2.95
CA LEU A 144 3.42 -3.87 3.96
C LEU A 144 4.79 -4.54 3.83
N CYS A 145 5.85 -3.76 3.73
CA CYS A 145 7.21 -4.27 3.85
C CYS A 145 7.54 -4.49 5.33
N ALA A 146 7.55 -5.75 5.77
CA ALA A 146 7.86 -6.11 7.15
C ALA A 146 9.37 -6.13 7.44
N THR A 147 10.16 -6.58 6.47
CA THR A 147 11.64 -6.54 6.50
C THR A 147 12.19 -6.44 5.09
N GLY A 148 13.42 -5.97 4.94
CA GLY A 148 14.12 -5.93 3.67
C GLY A 148 13.89 -4.65 2.87
N ASP A 149 14.05 -4.79 1.54
CA ASP A 149 14.07 -3.69 0.59
C ASP A 149 13.58 -4.20 -0.78
N ILE A 150 12.51 -3.61 -1.30
CA ILE A 150 11.85 -4.04 -2.52
C ILE A 150 11.37 -2.86 -3.36
N ASP A 151 11.57 -2.93 -4.67
CA ASP A 151 10.94 -2.02 -5.61
C ASP A 151 9.57 -2.52 -6.01
N VAL A 152 8.60 -1.61 -6.07
CA VAL A 152 7.22 -1.84 -6.50
C VAL A 152 6.88 -0.82 -7.57
N TRP A 153 6.29 -1.28 -8.66
CA TRP A 153 5.75 -0.43 -9.73
C TRP A 153 4.29 -0.77 -9.91
N ASN A 154 3.43 0.23 -9.85
CA ASN A 154 2.00 0.11 -10.05
C ASN A 154 1.59 0.73 -11.38
N TYR A 155 0.56 0.16 -12.00
CA TYR A 155 0.08 0.55 -13.31
C TYR A 155 -1.44 0.55 -13.36
N ASP A 156 -2.00 1.44 -14.19
CA ASP A 156 -3.37 1.39 -14.66
C ASP A 156 -3.42 0.89 -16.10
N GLU A 157 -4.40 0.06 -16.43
CA GLU A 157 -4.75 -0.27 -17.80
C GLU A 157 -5.53 0.88 -18.42
N LEU A 158 -5.09 1.35 -19.58
CA LEU A 158 -5.81 2.37 -20.34
C LEU A 158 -6.86 1.73 -21.23
N GLU A 159 -7.99 2.43 -21.44
CA GLU A 159 -9.05 1.95 -22.31
C GLU A 159 -8.67 1.94 -23.81
N GLU A 160 -7.56 2.59 -24.16
CA GLU A 160 -7.08 2.68 -25.53
C GLU A 160 -6.42 1.38 -25.97
N GLU A 161 -6.85 0.79 -27.09
CA GLU A 161 -6.22 -0.36 -27.74
C GLU A 161 -5.27 0.15 -28.83
N PRO A 162 -3.95 0.21 -28.58
CA PRO A 162 -2.98 0.83 -29.49
C PRO A 162 -2.73 -0.02 -30.74
N GLU A 163 -2.80 -1.33 -30.60
CA GLU A 163 -2.60 -2.35 -31.63
C GLU A 163 -3.44 -3.59 -31.33
N PRO A 164 -3.85 -4.38 -32.35
CA PRO A 164 -4.62 -5.59 -32.11
C PRO A 164 -3.95 -6.55 -31.12
N GLY A 165 -4.63 -6.88 -30.03
CA GLY A 165 -4.17 -7.80 -29.00
C GLY A 165 -3.13 -7.23 -28.05
N HIS A 166 -2.92 -5.93 -28.06
CA HIS A 166 -2.11 -5.18 -27.09
C HIS A 166 -2.96 -4.19 -26.31
N ILE A 167 -2.52 -3.89 -25.12
CA ILE A 167 -3.08 -2.86 -24.23
C ILE A 167 -1.98 -1.87 -23.85
N LEU A 168 -2.36 -0.72 -23.36
CA LEU A 168 -1.44 0.23 -22.75
C LEU A 168 -1.56 0.19 -21.24
N LEU A 169 -0.41 0.13 -20.58
CA LEU A 169 -0.28 0.25 -19.14
C LEU A 169 0.39 1.57 -18.81
N ARG A 170 -0.28 2.41 -18.02
CA ARG A 170 0.30 3.65 -17.48
C ARG A 170 0.89 3.41 -16.12
N GLU A 171 2.19 3.66 -15.96
CA GLU A 171 2.83 3.66 -14.65
C GLU A 171 2.25 4.78 -13.78
N THR A 172 1.62 4.40 -12.68
CA THR A 172 1.01 5.31 -11.71
C THR A 172 1.94 5.61 -10.54
N GLU A 173 2.75 4.63 -10.16
CA GLU A 173 3.69 4.76 -9.05
C GLU A 173 4.94 3.90 -9.29
N GLU A 174 6.09 4.43 -8.93
CA GLU A 174 7.32 3.70 -8.70
C GLU A 174 7.78 4.00 -7.27
N ALA A 175 7.84 2.97 -6.43
CA ALA A 175 8.17 3.10 -5.02
C ALA A 175 9.25 2.10 -4.61
N ARG A 176 10.12 2.52 -3.70
CA ARG A 176 11.02 1.65 -2.97
C ARG A 176 10.49 1.48 -1.56
N LEU A 177 10.09 0.26 -1.22
CA LEU A 177 9.59 -0.06 0.10
C LEU A 177 10.71 -0.64 0.95
N VAL A 178 10.91 -0.04 2.11
CA VAL A 178 11.72 -0.57 3.21
C VAL A 178 10.81 -0.85 4.40
N LYS A 179 11.33 -1.47 5.44
CA LYS A 179 10.56 -1.82 6.64
C LYS A 179 9.63 -0.69 7.11
N GLY A 180 8.34 -1.02 7.23
CA GLY A 180 7.27 -0.12 7.65
C GLY A 180 6.60 0.63 6.49
N ASN A 181 7.16 0.63 5.27
CA ASN A 181 6.49 1.24 4.13
C ASN A 181 5.40 0.35 3.56
N VAL A 182 4.40 0.99 2.99
CA VAL A 182 3.27 0.32 2.32
C VAL A 182 3.15 0.74 0.87
N SER A 183 2.65 -0.16 0.02
CA SER A 183 2.09 0.12 -1.30
C SER A 183 0.63 -0.28 -1.30
N THR A 184 -0.19 0.39 -2.10
CA THR A 184 -1.63 0.21 -2.09
C THR A 184 -2.18 0.14 -3.51
N LEU A 185 -3.25 -0.60 -3.68
CA LEU A 185 -4.03 -0.67 -4.91
C LEU A 185 -5.53 -0.76 -4.60
N THR A 186 -6.35 -0.32 -5.54
CA THR A 186 -7.79 -0.56 -5.50
C THR A 186 -8.20 -1.46 -6.66
N SER A 187 -9.45 -1.88 -6.72
CA SER A 187 -9.94 -2.69 -7.85
C SER A 187 -9.86 -1.96 -9.21
N LYS A 188 -9.65 -0.64 -9.21
CA LYS A 188 -9.71 0.21 -10.42
C LYS A 188 -8.47 1.05 -10.64
N VAL A 189 -7.70 1.34 -9.58
CA VAL A 189 -6.54 2.25 -9.66
C VAL A 189 -5.32 1.53 -9.13
N SER A 190 -4.23 1.63 -9.87
CA SER A 190 -2.94 1.00 -9.56
C SER A 190 -3.03 -0.52 -9.39
N ASN A 191 -4.03 -1.17 -10.02
CA ASN A 191 -4.38 -2.57 -9.81
C ASN A 191 -3.39 -3.56 -10.40
N ILE A 192 -2.59 -3.15 -11.36
CA ILE A 192 -1.52 -3.95 -11.96
C ILE A 192 -0.22 -3.58 -11.27
N HIS A 193 0.53 -4.58 -10.84
CA HIS A 193 1.86 -4.30 -10.30
C HIS A 193 2.92 -5.33 -10.65
N ARG A 194 4.17 -4.94 -10.46
CA ARG A 194 5.34 -5.81 -10.41
C ARG A 194 6.18 -5.49 -9.19
N LEU A 195 6.93 -6.48 -8.70
CA LEU A 195 7.82 -6.34 -7.56
C LEU A 195 9.19 -6.92 -7.89
N LYS A 196 10.26 -6.33 -7.30
CA LYS A 196 11.62 -6.85 -7.40
C LYS A 196 12.39 -6.58 -6.11
N ALA A 197 12.77 -7.65 -5.42
CA ALA A 197 13.52 -7.55 -4.17
C ALA A 197 14.98 -7.15 -4.41
N ARG A 198 15.47 -6.22 -3.60
CA ARG A 198 16.87 -5.77 -3.58
C ARG A 198 17.72 -6.59 -2.61
N GLU A 199 17.10 -7.17 -1.62
CA GLU A 199 17.67 -8.09 -0.64
C GLU A 199 16.60 -9.06 -0.15
N LEU A 200 16.90 -9.95 0.79
CA LEU A 200 15.91 -10.80 1.43
C LEU A 200 14.80 -9.92 2.01
N THR A 201 13.60 -10.06 1.48
CA THR A 201 12.46 -9.20 1.80
C THR A 201 11.26 -10.03 2.21
N GLN A 202 10.59 -9.59 3.26
CA GLN A 202 9.37 -10.22 3.76
C GLN A 202 8.25 -9.19 3.79
N LEU A 203 7.10 -9.58 3.25
CA LEU A 203 5.93 -8.72 3.08
C LEU A 203 4.73 -9.32 3.78
N VAL A 204 3.84 -8.46 4.25
CA VAL A 204 2.48 -8.81 4.67
C VAL A 204 1.53 -8.18 3.66
N ASP A 205 0.71 -9.02 3.02
CA ASP A 205 -0.17 -8.63 1.93
C ASP A 205 -1.63 -8.86 2.32
N ILE A 206 -2.44 -7.79 2.30
CA ILE A 206 -3.81 -7.78 2.77
C ILE A 206 -4.72 -7.50 1.57
N PHE A 207 -5.59 -8.44 1.22
CA PHE A 207 -6.57 -8.30 0.13
C PHE A 207 -8.02 -8.40 0.59
N THR A 208 -8.85 -7.55 0.01
CA THR A 208 -10.31 -7.51 0.14
C THR A 208 -10.95 -7.30 -1.23
N PRO A 209 -11.87 -8.19 -1.68
CA PRO A 209 -12.14 -9.50 -1.10
C PRO A 209 -10.95 -10.47 -1.19
N PRO A 210 -11.01 -11.63 -0.54
CA PRO A 210 -9.93 -12.61 -0.59
C PRO A 210 -9.80 -13.25 -1.97
N TYR A 211 -8.63 -13.79 -2.29
CA TYR A 211 -8.46 -14.62 -3.49
C TYR A 211 -9.46 -15.76 -3.53
N ASN A 212 -10.20 -15.85 -4.61
CA ASN A 212 -11.20 -16.90 -4.82
C ASN A 212 -11.07 -17.49 -6.22
N ARG A 213 -10.46 -18.69 -6.28
CA ARG A 213 -10.27 -19.43 -7.54
C ARG A 213 -11.59 -19.90 -8.18
N ASP A 214 -12.62 -20.11 -7.36
CA ASP A 214 -13.91 -20.66 -7.81
C ASP A 214 -14.78 -19.64 -8.54
N ARG A 215 -14.51 -18.35 -8.33
CA ARG A 215 -15.21 -17.25 -9.03
C ARG A 215 -14.75 -17.04 -10.47
N GLY A 216 -13.83 -17.87 -10.98
CA GLY A 216 -13.32 -17.78 -12.36
C GLY A 216 -12.45 -16.57 -12.63
N ARG A 217 -12.21 -15.73 -11.63
CA ARG A 217 -11.37 -14.54 -11.72
C ARG A 217 -9.94 -14.91 -11.34
N ARG A 218 -9.10 -14.97 -12.35
CA ARG A 218 -7.65 -15.21 -12.21
C ARG A 218 -6.94 -13.94 -12.57
N SER A 219 -5.86 -13.64 -11.86
CA SER A 219 -4.94 -12.58 -12.26
C SER A 219 -4.51 -12.78 -13.70
N ARG A 220 -4.61 -11.73 -14.50
CA ARG A 220 -3.94 -11.68 -15.79
C ARG A 220 -2.46 -11.38 -15.55
N TRP A 221 -1.63 -11.93 -16.40
CA TRP A 221 -0.19 -11.68 -16.41
C TRP A 221 0.15 -10.98 -17.70
N PHE A 222 1.14 -10.09 -17.65
CA PHE A 222 1.44 -9.24 -18.78
C PHE A 222 2.90 -9.36 -19.17
N ASP A 223 3.16 -9.41 -20.49
CA ASP A 223 4.45 -9.10 -21.07
C ASP A 223 4.43 -7.62 -21.42
N VAL A 224 5.30 -6.84 -20.81
CA VAL A 224 5.36 -5.38 -20.93
C VAL A 224 6.70 -5.02 -21.58
N ASP A 225 6.66 -4.13 -22.56
CA ASP A 225 7.86 -3.63 -23.21
C ASP A 225 8.75 -2.86 -22.21
N ASP A 226 10.07 -2.97 -22.39
CA ASP A 226 11.04 -2.29 -21.52
C ASP A 226 11.08 -0.77 -21.77
N GLU A 227 10.72 -0.32 -22.96
CA GLU A 227 10.74 1.08 -23.35
C GLU A 227 9.31 1.68 -23.36
N PRO A 228 9.15 2.96 -22.99
CA PRO A 228 7.87 3.64 -23.09
C PRO A 228 7.29 3.58 -24.50
N TYR A 229 5.97 3.44 -24.60
CA TYR A 229 5.25 3.49 -25.86
C TYR A 229 5.50 4.83 -26.58
N LYS A 230 5.86 4.76 -27.87
CA LYS A 230 6.32 5.91 -28.67
C LYS A 230 7.59 6.58 -28.13
N GLY A 231 8.36 5.91 -27.28
CA GLY A 231 9.66 6.37 -26.81
C GLY A 231 9.63 7.46 -25.74
N GLU A 232 8.46 7.83 -25.22
CA GLU A 232 8.33 8.89 -24.20
C GLU A 232 7.19 8.61 -23.22
N GLY A 233 7.26 9.27 -22.05
CA GLY A 233 6.21 9.21 -21.03
C GLY A 233 6.28 7.99 -20.13
N LYS A 234 5.11 7.59 -19.61
CA LYS A 234 4.94 6.50 -18.63
C LYS A 234 3.95 5.43 -19.10
N ASP A 235 3.63 5.42 -20.38
CA ASP A 235 2.74 4.46 -21.00
C ASP A 235 3.59 3.37 -21.67
N PHE A 236 3.28 2.11 -21.41
CA PHE A 236 4.02 0.95 -21.89
C PHE A 236 3.09 0.03 -22.67
N LEU A 237 3.57 -0.47 -23.79
CA LEU A 237 2.86 -1.49 -24.57
C LEU A 237 2.93 -2.82 -23.82
N ALA A 238 1.81 -3.51 -23.72
CA ALA A 238 1.70 -4.76 -23.00
C ALA A 238 0.83 -5.77 -23.74
N LYS A 239 1.11 -7.04 -23.51
CA LYS A 239 0.34 -8.16 -24.02
C LYS A 239 -0.09 -9.06 -22.88
N VAL A 240 -1.36 -9.43 -22.85
CA VAL A 240 -1.88 -10.42 -21.90
C VAL A 240 -1.35 -11.80 -22.29
N ARG A 241 -0.82 -12.54 -21.29
CA ARG A 241 -0.33 -13.94 -21.45
C ARG A 241 -1.46 -14.94 -21.45
#